data_5468ca8f7e6df3a3389583a3466c8ad1
#
_entry.id   5468ca8f7e6df3a3389583a3466c8ad1
#
_cell.length_a   1.000
_cell.length_b   1.000
_cell.length_c   1.000
_cell.angle_alpha   90.00
_cell.angle_beta   90.00
_cell.angle_gamma   90.00
#
_symmetry.space_group_name_H-M   'P 1'
#
loop_
_entity.id
_entity.type
_entity.pdbx_description
1 polymer ?
#
loop_
_entity_poly.entity_id
_entity_poly.type
_entity_poly.pdbx_seq_one_letter_code
_entity_poly.pdbx_strand_id
1 'polypeptide(L)' 'MSEPVIYKKDIMEACKGMLQKQLYMVHTFPTNGLGPVMANIEPHLKFQVSLEERGIMFGAGPFWDDAEEKWEGEGMVIIR' A
#
# COMPACT_ATOMS: atom_id res chain seq x y z
N MET A 1 -31.32 0.47 -15.06
CA MET A 1 -30.74 -0.82 -14.73
C MET A 1 -30.01 -0.77 -13.42
N SER A 2 -30.22 -1.75 -12.58
CA SER A 2 -29.53 -1.82 -11.31
C SER A 2 -28.17 -2.50 -11.49
N GLU A 3 -27.22 -2.10 -10.65
CA GLU A 3 -25.94 -2.76 -10.59
C GLU A 3 -26.10 -4.19 -10.08
N PRO A 4 -25.35 -5.15 -10.59
CA PRO A 4 -25.35 -6.49 -10.01
C PRO A 4 -24.77 -6.47 -8.60
N VAL A 5 -25.26 -7.34 -7.74
CA VAL A 5 -24.72 -7.49 -6.39
C VAL A 5 -23.83 -8.72 -6.39
N ILE A 6 -22.57 -8.50 -6.04
CA ILE A 6 -21.56 -9.57 -6.01
C ILE A 6 -21.09 -9.72 -4.57
N TYR A 7 -21.19 -10.93 -4.04
CA TYR A 7 -20.83 -11.21 -2.66
C TYR A 7 -19.41 -11.76 -2.56
N LYS A 8 -18.82 -11.63 -1.38
CA LYS A 8 -17.49 -12.18 -1.10
C LYS A 8 -17.39 -13.66 -1.53
N LYS A 9 -18.42 -14.45 -1.21
CA LYS A 9 -18.43 -15.89 -1.57
C LYS A 9 -18.29 -16.12 -3.06
N ASP A 10 -18.85 -15.24 -3.88
CA ASP A 10 -18.78 -15.37 -5.34
C ASP A 10 -17.37 -15.14 -5.85
N ILE A 11 -16.71 -14.12 -5.29
CA ILE A 11 -15.32 -13.83 -5.63
C ILE A 11 -14.38 -14.94 -5.18
N MET A 12 -14.59 -15.43 -3.96
CA MET A 12 -13.78 -16.53 -3.43
C MET A 12 -13.90 -17.80 -4.25
N GLU A 13 -15.10 -18.11 -4.71
CA GLU A 13 -15.31 -19.27 -5.58
C GLU A 13 -14.63 -19.07 -6.93
N ALA A 14 -14.74 -17.88 -7.52
CA ALA A 14 -14.10 -17.58 -8.80
C ALA A 14 -12.57 -17.68 -8.72
N CYS A 15 -12.00 -17.40 -7.54
CA CYS A 15 -10.55 -17.37 -7.33
C CYS A 15 -10.00 -18.63 -6.65
N LYS A 16 -10.78 -19.69 -6.56
CA LYS A 16 -10.38 -20.86 -5.76
C LYS A 16 -9.12 -21.57 -6.25
N GLY A 17 -8.72 -21.36 -7.48
CA GLY A 17 -7.47 -21.93 -8.00
C GLY A 17 -6.25 -21.06 -7.73
N MET A 18 -6.44 -19.91 -7.10
CA MET A 18 -5.37 -18.95 -6.84
C MET A 18 -4.91 -19.01 -5.38
N LEU A 19 -3.67 -18.60 -5.14
CA LEU A 19 -3.18 -18.47 -3.78
C LEU A 19 -3.95 -17.35 -3.08
N GLN A 20 -4.65 -17.69 -2.01
CA GLN A 20 -5.43 -16.75 -1.23
C GLN A 20 -4.67 -16.37 0.02
N LYS A 21 -4.44 -15.09 0.22
CA LYS A 21 -3.70 -14.58 1.36
C LYS A 21 -4.31 -13.28 1.84
N GLN A 22 -4.50 -13.19 3.14
CA GLN A 22 -4.96 -11.96 3.77
C GLN A 22 -3.80 -11.00 3.87
N LEU A 23 -3.92 -9.84 3.25
CA LEU A 23 -2.94 -8.76 3.33
C LEU A 23 -3.67 -7.48 3.72
N TYR A 24 -2.91 -6.52 4.26
CA TYR A 24 -3.45 -5.22 4.62
C TYR A 24 -2.71 -4.15 3.84
N MET A 25 -3.45 -3.28 3.19
CA MET A 25 -2.88 -2.16 2.45
C MET A 25 -3.05 -0.88 3.27
N VAL A 26 -1.96 -0.16 3.46
CA VAL A 26 -1.98 1.15 4.09
C VAL A 26 -1.62 2.17 3.03
N HIS A 27 -2.56 3.06 2.73
CA HIS A 27 -2.34 4.15 1.79
C HIS A 27 -2.04 5.41 2.61
N THR A 28 -0.90 6.01 2.37
CA THR A 28 -0.44 7.18 3.14
C THR A 28 -0.35 8.39 2.24
N PHE A 29 -0.72 9.53 2.77
CA PHE A 29 -0.56 10.81 2.08
C PHE A 29 -0.26 11.91 3.10
N PRO A 30 0.57 12.90 2.70
CA PRO A 30 0.97 13.95 3.64
C PRO A 30 -0.19 14.91 3.88
N THR A 31 -0.30 15.39 5.11
CA THR A 31 -1.32 16.38 5.48
C THR A 31 -0.76 17.80 5.55
N ASN A 32 0.56 17.94 5.61
CA ASN A 32 1.24 19.23 5.74
C ASN A 32 2.35 19.40 4.70
N GLY A 33 2.16 18.85 3.50
CA GLY A 33 3.14 18.95 2.44
C GLY A 33 4.36 18.05 2.66
N LEU A 34 5.39 18.24 1.83
CA LEU A 34 6.58 17.41 1.83
C LEU A 34 7.61 17.75 2.89
N GLY A 35 7.56 18.97 3.46
CA GLY A 35 8.54 19.38 4.45
C GLY A 35 8.67 18.43 5.63
N PRO A 36 7.58 18.18 6.38
CA PRO A 36 7.62 17.22 7.48
C PRO A 36 7.95 15.79 7.04
N VAL A 37 7.51 15.39 5.85
CA VAL A 37 7.82 14.08 5.31
C VAL A 37 9.32 13.91 5.14
N MET A 38 9.97 14.87 4.48
CA MET A 38 11.41 14.80 4.24
C MET A 38 12.23 14.95 5.53
N ALA A 39 11.72 15.70 6.50
CA ALA A 39 12.39 15.84 7.79
C ALA A 39 12.46 14.50 8.55
N ASN A 40 11.54 13.57 8.26
CA ASN A 40 11.44 12.30 8.96
C ASN A 40 11.73 11.10 8.05
N ILE A 41 12.24 11.34 6.85
CA ILE A 41 12.36 10.26 5.84
C ILE A 41 13.38 9.20 6.27
N GLU A 42 14.48 9.59 6.88
CA GLU A 42 15.53 8.66 7.24
C GLU A 42 15.10 7.65 8.31
N PRO A 43 14.55 8.08 9.46
CA PRO A 43 14.02 7.11 10.42
C PRO A 43 12.84 6.30 9.87
N HIS A 44 12.04 6.89 8.98
CA HIS A 44 10.95 6.20 8.32
C HIS A 44 11.46 5.03 7.47
N LEU A 45 12.50 5.25 6.66
CA LEU A 45 13.08 4.20 5.84
C LEU A 45 13.72 3.10 6.69
N LYS A 46 14.37 3.48 7.78
CA LYS A 46 14.92 2.49 8.71
C LYS A 46 13.84 1.61 9.32
N PHE A 47 12.71 2.21 9.67
CA PHE A 47 11.57 1.47 10.20
C PHE A 47 11.02 0.49 9.16
N GLN A 48 10.89 0.93 7.90
CA GLN A 48 10.42 0.07 6.82
C GLN A 48 11.36 -1.11 6.58
N VAL A 49 12.67 -0.89 6.59
CA VAL A 49 13.65 -1.97 6.46
C VAL A 49 13.48 -2.98 7.60
N SER A 50 13.27 -2.49 8.81
CA SER A 50 13.00 -3.35 9.96
C SER A 50 11.77 -4.23 9.75
N LEU A 51 10.69 -3.66 9.21
CA LEU A 51 9.47 -4.42 8.92
C LEU A 51 9.72 -5.49 7.86
N GLU A 52 10.50 -5.16 6.85
CA GLU A 52 10.85 -6.10 5.79
C GLU A 52 11.68 -7.26 6.35
N GLU A 53 12.70 -6.95 7.15
CA GLU A 53 13.56 -7.96 7.77
C GLU A 53 12.78 -8.90 8.69
N ARG A 54 11.75 -8.40 9.36
CA ARG A 54 10.90 -9.20 10.24
C ARG A 54 9.79 -9.94 9.50
N GLY A 55 9.74 -9.81 8.16
CA GLY A 55 8.74 -10.49 7.35
C GLY A 55 7.33 -9.91 7.45
N ILE A 56 7.17 -8.74 8.05
CA ILE A 56 5.88 -8.08 8.21
C ILE A 56 5.48 -7.35 6.93
N MET A 57 6.42 -6.67 6.29
CA MET A 57 6.16 -5.95 5.07
C MET A 57 6.20 -6.88 3.86
N PHE A 58 5.13 -6.89 3.09
CA PHE A 58 5.08 -7.60 1.82
C PHE A 58 5.66 -6.75 0.70
N GLY A 59 5.34 -5.47 0.69
CA GLY A 59 5.85 -4.53 -0.29
C GLY A 59 5.50 -3.11 0.09
N ALA A 60 6.18 -2.15 -0.53
CA ALA A 60 5.91 -0.73 -0.31
C ALA A 60 6.40 0.05 -1.52
N GLY A 61 5.86 1.23 -1.73
CA GLY A 61 6.33 2.08 -2.80
C GLY A 61 5.66 3.45 -2.80
N PRO A 62 6.34 4.42 -3.39
CA PRO A 62 5.75 5.75 -3.58
C PRO A 62 4.80 5.75 -4.77
N PHE A 63 3.86 6.69 -4.76
CA PHE A 63 3.02 6.98 -5.92
C PHE A 63 3.55 8.23 -6.60
N TRP A 64 3.73 8.13 -7.89
CA TRP A 64 4.22 9.26 -8.71
C TRP A 64 3.03 10.07 -9.24
N ASP A 65 3.30 11.29 -9.71
CA ASP A 65 2.28 12.04 -10.43
C ASP A 65 2.03 11.40 -11.81
N ASP A 66 1.04 11.92 -12.55
CA ASP A 66 0.66 11.35 -13.84
C ASP A 66 1.79 11.39 -14.87
N ALA A 67 2.72 12.33 -14.74
CA ALA A 67 3.88 12.43 -15.61
C ALA A 67 5.03 11.53 -15.15
N GLU A 68 4.88 10.85 -14.01
CA GLU A 68 5.89 9.98 -13.41
C GLU A 68 7.21 10.69 -13.11
N GLU A 69 7.15 12.02 -12.89
CA GLU A 69 8.34 12.82 -12.65
C GLU A 69 8.53 13.25 -11.20
N LYS A 70 7.43 13.35 -10.46
CA LYS A 70 7.47 13.92 -9.11
C LYS A 70 6.77 13.05 -8.10
N TRP A 71 7.30 13.10 -6.89
CA TRP A 71 6.66 12.48 -5.75
C TRP A 71 6.14 13.56 -4.81
N GLU A 72 4.87 13.49 -4.48
CA GLU A 72 4.22 14.47 -3.61
C GLU A 72 3.98 13.93 -2.20
N GLY A 73 4.62 12.84 -1.84
CA GLY A 73 4.56 12.29 -0.50
C GLY A 73 3.58 11.13 -0.31
N GLU A 74 2.85 10.79 -1.35
CA GLU A 74 1.86 9.72 -1.28
C GLU A 74 2.51 8.36 -1.52
N GLY A 75 2.04 7.34 -0.81
CA GLY A 75 2.61 6.02 -0.97
C GLY A 75 1.72 4.93 -0.41
N MET A 76 2.22 3.70 -0.52
CA MET A 76 1.49 2.51 -0.11
C MET A 76 2.44 1.55 0.59
N VAL A 77 1.93 0.90 1.63
CA VAL A 77 2.61 -0.21 2.30
C VAL A 77 1.64 -1.38 2.37
N ILE A 78 2.11 -2.56 2.00
CA ILE A 78 1.33 -3.78 2.12
C ILE A 78 1.97 -4.65 3.19
N ILE A 79 1.21 -5.00 4.20
CA ILE A 79 1.68 -5.81 5.32
C ILE A 79 0.91 -7.11 5.42
N ARG A 80 1.53 -8.08 6.06
CA ARG A 80 0.96 -9.41 6.26
C ARG A 80 0.15 -9.51 7.54
#